data_e8b5f7e03771e04ddb56ab170b6dc1a1
#
_entry.id   e8b5f7e03771e04ddb56ab170b6dc1a1
#
_cell.length_a   1.000
_cell.length_b   1.000
_cell.length_c   1.000
_cell.angle_alpha   90.00
_cell.angle_beta   90.00
_cell.angle_gamma   90.00
#
_symmetry.space_group_name_H-M   'P 1'
#
loop_
_entity.id
_entity.type
_entity.pdbx_description
1 polymer ?
#
loop_
_entity_poly.entity_id
_entity_poly.type
_entity_poly.pdbx_seq_one_letter_code
_entity_poly.pdbx_strand_id
1 'polypeptide(L)'
;MITLPRGKYTKLWNKFWGETKKEWFKVEVLQDYSYEDSGPSLKAWLKGDKEKSIRLMMEKIDSNEWVKMAGKKPFKKIRIHIVEKPYTPYLEWEIEAYKHINIPLVKEEVYLIDKNNVLDLELPDGDFMIFDQKRVVRNYYDKSGKAYQMDFYNEGEDIGQFLFLRKKLIQRVRKPL
;
A
#
# COMPACT_ATOMS: atom_id res chain seq x y z
N MET A 1 -5.86 8.46 19.46
CA MET A 1 -4.86 7.71 18.66
C MET A 1 -4.33 6.54 19.48
N ILE A 2 -4.16 5.38 18.87
CA ILE A 2 -3.61 4.17 19.50
C ILE A 2 -2.33 3.80 18.75
N THR A 3 -1.22 3.75 19.45
CA THR A 3 0.09 3.34 18.90
C THR A 3 0.36 1.88 19.25
N LEU A 4 0.64 1.06 18.23
CA LEU A 4 0.92 -0.36 18.40
C LEU A 4 2.26 -0.74 17.74
N PRO A 5 3.09 -1.57 18.39
CA PRO A 5 4.27 -2.13 17.76
C PRO A 5 3.87 -3.16 16.70
N ARG A 6 4.79 -3.43 15.76
CA ARG A 6 4.62 -4.49 14.77
C ARG A 6 4.25 -5.82 15.44
N GLY A 7 3.33 -6.57 14.83
CA GLY A 7 2.84 -7.86 15.32
C GLY A 7 1.67 -7.79 16.30
N LYS A 8 1.31 -6.59 16.81
CA LYS A 8 0.15 -6.42 17.73
C LYS A 8 -1.04 -5.69 17.10
N TYR A 9 -0.95 -5.29 15.85
CA TYR A 9 -1.96 -4.45 15.19
C TYR A 9 -3.10 -5.23 14.50
N THR A 10 -2.93 -6.51 14.24
CA THR A 10 -3.84 -7.31 13.38
C THR A 10 -5.31 -7.19 13.78
N LYS A 11 -5.62 -7.24 15.07
CA LYS A 11 -7.01 -7.14 15.56
C LYS A 11 -7.65 -5.79 15.20
N LEU A 12 -6.92 -4.68 15.40
CA LEU A 12 -7.44 -3.34 15.17
C LEU A 12 -7.49 -3.05 13.66
N TRP A 13 -6.51 -3.52 12.90
CA TRP A 13 -6.50 -3.43 11.45
C TRP A 13 -7.70 -4.17 10.84
N ASN A 14 -7.94 -5.42 11.27
CA ASN A 14 -9.09 -6.22 10.82
C ASN A 14 -10.42 -5.56 11.18
N LYS A 15 -10.51 -4.89 12.33
CA LYS A 15 -11.68 -4.10 12.70
C LYS A 15 -11.89 -2.96 11.69
N PHE A 16 -10.88 -2.12 11.44
CA PHE A 16 -10.99 -1.00 10.49
C PHE A 16 -11.37 -1.48 9.10
N TRP A 17 -10.71 -2.56 8.62
CA TRP A 17 -11.03 -3.17 7.34
C TRP A 17 -12.45 -3.73 7.28
N GLY A 18 -12.88 -4.44 8.33
CA GLY A 18 -14.20 -5.05 8.41
C GLY A 18 -15.34 -4.04 8.41
N GLU A 19 -15.13 -2.90 9.06
CA GLU A 19 -16.11 -1.81 9.19
C GLU A 19 -16.13 -0.86 7.98
N THR A 20 -15.17 -0.94 7.06
CA THR A 20 -15.11 -0.10 5.85
C THR A 20 -16.25 -0.43 4.90
N LYS A 21 -16.95 0.60 4.42
CA LYS A 21 -18.14 0.49 3.55
C LYS A 21 -18.01 1.16 2.20
N LYS A 22 -17.24 2.27 2.11
CA LYS A 22 -17.21 3.13 0.92
C LYS A 22 -15.86 3.11 0.23
N GLU A 23 -14.78 3.31 0.97
CA GLU A 23 -13.46 3.51 0.40
C GLU A 23 -12.33 3.07 1.33
N TRP A 24 -11.34 2.43 0.77
CA TRP A 24 -10.02 2.30 1.32
C TRP A 24 -9.03 3.01 0.40
N PHE A 25 -8.25 3.93 0.97
CA PHE A 25 -7.26 4.73 0.27
C PHE A 25 -5.90 4.50 0.91
N LYS A 26 -4.89 4.13 0.12
CA LYS A 26 -3.53 3.87 0.60
C LYS A 26 -2.52 4.73 -0.14
N VAL A 27 -1.55 5.27 0.60
CA VAL A 27 -0.35 5.91 0.06
C VAL A 27 0.86 5.13 0.50
N GLU A 28 1.74 4.81 -0.45
CA GLU A 28 3.04 4.19 -0.27
C GLU A 28 4.14 5.16 -0.66
N VAL A 29 5.18 5.26 0.16
CA VAL A 29 6.26 6.23 -0.05
C VAL A 29 7.65 5.60 -0.17
N LEU A 30 7.84 4.34 0.27
CA LEU A 30 9.13 3.67 0.14
C LEU A 30 9.33 3.15 -1.29
N GLN A 31 10.58 3.15 -1.74
CA GLN A 31 10.98 2.61 -3.03
C GLN A 31 11.37 1.13 -2.95
N ASP A 32 11.45 0.59 -1.75
CA ASP A 32 11.84 -0.80 -1.48
C ASP A 32 11.24 -1.28 -0.17
N TYR A 33 10.39 -2.30 -0.25
CA TYR A 33 9.82 -3.02 0.89
C TYR A 33 10.37 -4.45 1.00
N SER A 34 11.55 -4.72 0.41
CA SER A 34 12.11 -6.08 0.32
C SER A 34 12.37 -6.72 1.69
N TYR A 35 12.52 -5.91 2.74
CA TYR A 35 12.59 -6.43 4.10
C TYR A 35 11.31 -7.17 4.49
N GLU A 36 10.16 -6.64 4.08
CA GLU A 36 8.83 -7.20 4.37
C GLU A 36 8.46 -8.32 3.39
N ASP A 37 8.93 -8.21 2.14
CA ASP A 37 8.54 -9.05 1.03
C ASP A 37 9.75 -9.69 0.33
N SER A 38 10.37 -10.65 0.99
CA SER A 38 11.57 -11.33 0.52
C SER A 38 11.31 -12.74 -0.06
N GLY A 39 10.11 -12.94 -0.61
CA GLY A 39 9.65 -14.24 -1.12
C GLY A 39 10.41 -14.76 -2.36
N PRO A 40 10.14 -16.04 -2.77
CA PRO A 40 10.79 -16.65 -3.93
C PRO A 40 10.58 -15.90 -5.25
N SER A 41 9.43 -15.24 -5.42
CA SER A 41 9.13 -14.43 -6.61
C SER A 41 10.10 -13.25 -6.74
N LEU A 42 10.27 -12.42 -5.68
CA LEU A 42 11.23 -11.33 -5.69
C LEU A 42 12.67 -11.84 -5.93
N LYS A 43 13.04 -12.96 -5.29
CA LYS A 43 14.38 -13.56 -5.50
C LYS A 43 14.64 -13.98 -6.95
N ALA A 44 13.63 -14.49 -7.65
CA ALA A 44 13.72 -14.82 -9.07
C ALA A 44 13.87 -13.55 -9.92
N TRP A 45 13.09 -12.50 -9.62
CA TRP A 45 13.17 -11.20 -10.29
C TRP A 45 14.56 -10.58 -10.19
N LEU A 46 15.12 -10.52 -8.98
CA LEU A 46 16.46 -9.97 -8.73
C LEU A 46 17.59 -10.76 -9.42
N LYS A 47 17.34 -12.03 -9.79
CA LYS A 47 18.24 -12.85 -10.61
C LYS A 47 18.03 -12.70 -12.12
N GLY A 48 17.09 -11.83 -12.54
CA GLY A 48 16.76 -11.60 -13.96
C GLY A 48 15.74 -12.58 -14.54
N ASP A 49 15.27 -13.57 -13.77
CA ASP A 49 14.29 -14.57 -14.21
C ASP A 49 12.85 -14.04 -14.00
N LYS A 50 12.46 -13.08 -14.85
CA LYS A 50 11.20 -12.36 -14.76
C LYS A 50 9.97 -13.27 -14.95
N GLU A 51 10.05 -14.21 -15.90
CA GLU A 51 8.96 -15.16 -16.16
C GLU A 51 8.70 -16.08 -14.97
N LYS A 52 9.76 -16.64 -14.39
CA LYS A 52 9.65 -17.45 -13.18
C LYS A 52 9.12 -16.63 -12.01
N SER A 53 9.55 -15.38 -11.89
CA SER A 53 9.05 -14.47 -10.85
C SER A 53 7.55 -14.30 -10.91
N ILE A 54 7.00 -13.96 -12.09
CA ILE A 54 5.56 -13.78 -12.30
C ILE A 54 4.82 -15.09 -12.04
N ARG A 55 5.31 -16.22 -12.53
CA ARG A 55 4.70 -17.52 -12.25
C ARG A 55 4.62 -17.81 -10.75
N LEU A 56 5.73 -17.65 -10.01
CA LEU A 56 5.77 -17.85 -8.57
C LEU A 56 4.85 -16.88 -7.80
N MET A 57 4.68 -15.67 -8.31
CA MET A 57 3.75 -14.68 -7.78
C MET A 57 2.31 -15.18 -7.91
N MET A 58 1.94 -15.70 -9.07
CA MET A 58 0.61 -16.19 -9.37
C MET A 58 0.27 -17.50 -8.65
N GLU A 59 1.23 -18.43 -8.51
CA GLU A 59 1.03 -19.70 -7.78
C GLU A 59 0.61 -19.51 -6.31
N LYS A 60 1.00 -18.39 -5.68
CA LYS A 60 0.65 -18.08 -4.29
C LYS A 60 -0.74 -17.47 -4.10
N ILE A 61 -1.43 -17.14 -5.17
CA ILE A 61 -2.72 -16.41 -5.06
C ILE A 61 -3.76 -17.25 -4.34
N ASP A 62 -3.85 -18.54 -4.65
CA ASP A 62 -4.85 -19.44 -4.06
C ASP A 62 -4.66 -19.68 -2.57
N SER A 63 -3.47 -19.41 -2.05
CA SER A 63 -3.18 -19.46 -0.60
C SER A 63 -3.17 -18.07 0.05
N ASN A 64 -3.31 -16.99 -0.72
CA ASN A 64 -3.24 -15.63 -0.19
C ASN A 64 -4.60 -15.17 0.34
N GLU A 65 -4.81 -15.33 1.64
CA GLU A 65 -6.04 -14.94 2.32
C GLU A 65 -6.35 -13.43 2.18
N TRP A 66 -5.33 -12.57 2.12
CA TRP A 66 -5.53 -11.15 1.89
C TRP A 66 -6.17 -10.88 0.53
N VAL A 67 -5.62 -11.46 -0.55
CA VAL A 67 -6.16 -11.29 -1.91
C VAL A 67 -7.61 -11.74 -1.97
N LYS A 68 -7.91 -12.93 -1.41
CA LYS A 68 -9.27 -13.46 -1.37
C LYS A 68 -10.23 -12.56 -0.58
N MET A 69 -9.81 -12.12 0.58
CA MET A 69 -10.63 -11.26 1.45
C MET A 69 -10.85 -9.89 0.81
N ALA A 70 -9.80 -9.27 0.31
CA ALA A 70 -9.86 -7.92 -0.24
C ALA A 70 -10.64 -7.88 -1.58
N GLY A 71 -10.46 -8.90 -2.43
CA GLY A 71 -11.19 -9.00 -3.70
C GLY A 71 -12.71 -9.11 -3.55
N LYS A 72 -13.20 -9.67 -2.43
CA LYS A 72 -14.63 -9.80 -2.13
C LYS A 72 -15.28 -8.51 -1.60
N LYS A 73 -14.48 -7.54 -1.16
CA LYS A 73 -15.02 -6.29 -0.62
C LYS A 73 -15.52 -5.36 -1.73
N PRO A 74 -16.77 -4.86 -1.65
CA PRO A 74 -17.38 -4.06 -2.72
C PRO A 74 -16.97 -2.58 -2.71
N PHE A 75 -16.32 -2.10 -1.66
CA PHE A 75 -15.92 -0.70 -1.56
C PHE A 75 -14.76 -0.36 -2.51
N LYS A 76 -14.64 0.91 -2.85
CA LYS A 76 -13.56 1.44 -3.69
C LYS A 76 -12.20 1.27 -2.99
N LYS A 77 -11.20 0.81 -3.74
CA LYS A 77 -9.83 0.65 -3.25
C LYS A 77 -8.90 1.45 -4.16
N ILE A 78 -8.21 2.42 -3.57
CA ILE A 78 -7.30 3.30 -4.28
C ILE A 78 -5.93 3.17 -3.62
N ARG A 79 -4.92 2.92 -4.45
CA ARG A 79 -3.52 2.93 -4.04
C ARG A 79 -2.78 4.00 -4.83
N ILE A 80 -2.03 4.83 -4.14
CA ILE A 80 -1.08 5.77 -4.74
C ILE A 80 0.30 5.39 -4.23
N HIS A 81 1.20 5.02 -5.14
CA HIS A 81 2.61 4.83 -4.82
C HIS A 81 3.39 6.04 -5.33
N ILE A 82 4.08 6.72 -4.42
CA ILE A 82 4.96 7.85 -4.74
C ILE A 82 6.33 7.29 -5.08
N VAL A 83 6.73 7.41 -6.33
CA VAL A 83 7.88 6.72 -6.90
C VAL A 83 8.99 7.68 -7.32
N GLU A 84 10.23 7.22 -7.28
CA GLU A 84 11.40 7.94 -7.77
C GLU A 84 12.03 7.18 -8.95
N LYS A 85 12.48 7.90 -9.97
CA LYS A 85 13.19 7.30 -11.09
C LYS A 85 14.71 7.50 -10.97
N PRO A 86 15.54 6.53 -11.39
CA PRO A 86 15.15 5.23 -11.94
C PRO A 86 14.52 4.33 -10.88
N TYR A 87 13.57 3.48 -11.27
CA TYR A 87 12.93 2.54 -10.35
C TYR A 87 13.95 1.55 -9.78
N THR A 88 13.80 1.22 -8.50
CA THR A 88 14.55 0.11 -7.90
C THR A 88 14.10 -1.23 -8.49
N PRO A 89 14.95 -2.26 -8.51
CA PRO A 89 14.52 -3.59 -8.93
C PRO A 89 13.34 -4.14 -8.14
N TYR A 90 13.22 -3.76 -6.86
CA TYR A 90 12.06 -4.09 -6.03
C TYR A 90 10.78 -3.43 -6.58
N LEU A 91 10.82 -2.12 -6.84
CA LEU A 91 9.67 -1.38 -7.34
C LEU A 91 9.23 -1.88 -8.73
N GLU A 92 10.17 -2.23 -9.61
CA GLU A 92 9.82 -2.87 -10.88
C GLU A 92 9.05 -4.17 -10.67
N TRP A 93 9.47 -5.02 -9.74
CA TRP A 93 8.79 -6.26 -9.37
C TRP A 93 7.42 -5.98 -8.74
N GLU A 94 7.31 -4.99 -7.88
CA GLU A 94 6.07 -4.63 -7.22
C GLU A 94 5.03 -4.08 -8.23
N ILE A 95 5.48 -3.34 -9.24
CA ILE A 95 4.61 -2.90 -10.35
C ILE A 95 4.00 -4.11 -11.09
N GLU A 96 4.75 -5.19 -11.28
CA GLU A 96 4.17 -6.42 -11.84
C GLU A 96 3.16 -7.06 -10.87
N ALA A 97 3.40 -7.01 -9.55
CA ALA A 97 2.41 -7.46 -8.57
C ALA A 97 1.12 -6.62 -8.66
N TYR A 98 1.22 -5.31 -8.85
CA TYR A 98 0.04 -4.46 -9.07
C TYR A 98 -0.75 -4.90 -10.31
N LYS A 99 -0.09 -5.13 -11.45
CA LYS A 99 -0.72 -5.52 -12.71
C LYS A 99 -1.37 -6.90 -12.66
N HIS A 100 -0.73 -7.85 -11.99
CA HIS A 100 -1.17 -9.25 -12.00
C HIS A 100 -2.08 -9.61 -10.81
N ILE A 101 -2.00 -8.89 -9.70
CA ILE A 101 -2.72 -9.21 -8.46
C ILE A 101 -3.64 -8.06 -8.01
N ASN A 102 -3.06 -6.89 -7.70
CA ASN A 102 -3.82 -5.82 -7.05
C ASN A 102 -4.96 -5.30 -7.92
N ILE A 103 -4.68 -5.02 -9.19
CA ILE A 103 -5.68 -4.50 -10.12
C ILE A 103 -6.74 -5.56 -10.47
N PRO A 104 -6.41 -6.76 -11.01
CA PRO A 104 -7.42 -7.70 -11.47
C PRO A 104 -8.12 -8.46 -10.35
N LEU A 105 -7.43 -8.82 -9.25
CA LEU A 105 -7.96 -9.71 -8.24
C LEU A 105 -8.44 -8.97 -6.99
N VAL A 106 -7.68 -8.00 -6.51
CA VAL A 106 -8.08 -7.15 -5.37
C VAL A 106 -9.01 -6.04 -5.81
N LYS A 107 -9.02 -5.69 -7.10
CA LYS A 107 -9.81 -4.60 -7.71
C LYS A 107 -9.41 -3.24 -7.16
N GLU A 108 -8.09 -3.01 -7.07
CA GLU A 108 -7.52 -1.71 -6.72
C GLU A 108 -7.38 -0.82 -7.96
N GLU A 109 -7.66 0.47 -7.81
CA GLU A 109 -7.18 1.49 -8.72
C GLU A 109 -5.78 1.89 -8.24
N VAL A 110 -4.74 1.54 -8.99
CA VAL A 110 -3.34 1.82 -8.64
C VAL A 110 -2.80 2.96 -9.46
N TYR A 111 -2.19 3.94 -8.82
CA TYR A 111 -1.56 5.09 -9.44
C TYR A 111 -0.11 5.22 -9.00
N LEU A 112 0.76 5.56 -9.95
CA LEU A 112 2.15 5.94 -9.67
C LEU A 112 2.28 7.45 -9.84
N ILE A 113 2.81 8.14 -8.83
CA ILE A 113 3.10 9.57 -8.88
C ILE A 113 4.60 9.76 -8.71
N ASP A 114 5.24 10.43 -9.67
CA ASP A 114 6.64 10.83 -9.51
C ASP A 114 6.78 11.77 -8.30
N LYS A 115 7.74 11.49 -7.44
CA LYS A 115 8.01 12.26 -6.22
C LYS A 115 8.17 13.75 -6.49
N ASN A 116 8.76 14.12 -7.64
CA ASN A 116 8.92 15.51 -8.04
C ASN A 116 7.58 16.25 -8.21
N ASN A 117 6.50 15.51 -8.48
CA ASN A 117 5.16 16.09 -8.63
C ASN A 117 4.43 16.32 -7.30
N VAL A 118 5.05 15.98 -6.17
CA VAL A 118 4.45 16.09 -4.83
C VAL A 118 5.39 16.74 -3.79
N LEU A 119 6.48 17.38 -4.24
CA LEU A 119 7.46 18.03 -3.36
C LEU A 119 6.87 19.17 -2.51
N ASP A 120 5.79 19.78 -2.97
CA ASP A 120 5.05 20.83 -2.26
C ASP A 120 4.05 20.26 -1.22
N LEU A 121 3.93 18.94 -1.12
CA LEU A 121 3.10 18.29 -0.11
C LEU A 121 3.98 17.80 1.04
N GLU A 122 3.62 18.18 2.24
CA GLU A 122 4.24 17.66 3.46
C GLU A 122 3.76 16.23 3.72
N LEU A 123 4.36 15.28 2.99
CA LEU A 123 4.04 13.87 3.17
C LEU A 123 4.58 13.38 4.53
N PRO A 124 3.83 12.54 5.25
CA PRO A 124 4.33 11.94 6.47
C PRO A 124 5.45 10.94 6.16
N ASP A 125 6.38 10.77 7.10
CA ASP A 125 7.30 9.64 7.06
C ASP A 125 6.51 8.34 7.15
N GLY A 126 6.66 7.50 6.12
CA GLY A 126 5.97 6.21 6.02
C GLY A 126 4.58 6.27 5.39
N ASP A 127 4.05 5.09 5.20
CA ASP A 127 2.78 4.89 4.51
C ASP A 127 1.59 5.27 5.39
N PHE A 128 0.48 5.61 4.74
CA PHE A 128 -0.78 5.72 5.46
C PHE A 128 -1.96 5.15 4.67
N MET A 129 -2.98 4.76 5.42
CA MET A 129 -4.24 4.25 4.87
C MET A 129 -5.40 4.99 5.51
N ILE A 130 -6.38 5.34 4.69
CA ILE A 130 -7.62 6.01 5.13
C ILE A 130 -8.81 5.07 4.86
N PHE A 131 -9.66 4.89 5.85
CA PHE A 131 -10.85 4.04 5.81
C PHE A 131 -12.10 4.92 5.92
N ASP A 132 -12.91 4.96 4.86
CA ASP A 132 -14.16 5.74 4.75
C ASP A 132 -14.00 7.24 5.05
N GLN A 133 -12.79 7.80 4.94
CA GLN A 133 -12.45 9.18 5.32
C GLN A 133 -12.74 9.51 6.80
N LYS A 134 -12.72 8.49 7.66
CA LYS A 134 -13.07 8.58 9.08
C LYS A 134 -11.99 8.06 10.02
N ARG A 135 -11.18 7.13 9.54
CA ARG A 135 -10.15 6.46 10.32
C ARG A 135 -8.86 6.39 9.50
N VAL A 136 -7.73 6.44 10.18
CA VAL A 136 -6.42 6.38 9.53
C VAL A 136 -5.54 5.36 10.23
N VAL A 137 -4.71 4.67 9.44
CA VAL A 137 -3.57 3.91 9.92
C VAL A 137 -2.32 4.49 9.28
N ARG A 138 -1.32 4.83 10.08
CA ARG A 138 0.00 5.26 9.61
C ARG A 138 1.05 4.22 10.01
N ASN A 139 1.87 3.83 9.04
CA ASN A 139 3.00 2.91 9.25
C ASN A 139 4.29 3.70 9.40
N TYR A 140 5.17 3.22 10.28
CA TYR A 140 6.51 3.76 10.46
C TYR A 140 7.54 2.69 10.12
N TYR A 141 8.57 3.10 9.40
CA TYR A 141 9.65 2.22 8.95
C TYR A 141 10.99 2.70 9.50
N ASP A 142 11.87 1.78 9.81
CA ASP A 142 13.26 2.10 10.11
C ASP A 142 14.07 2.30 8.81
N LYS A 143 15.35 2.61 8.95
CA LYS A 143 16.26 2.87 7.81
C LYS A 143 16.44 1.65 6.88
N SER A 144 16.08 0.46 7.32
CA SER A 144 16.13 -0.76 6.51
C SER A 144 14.82 -1.05 5.76
N GLY A 145 13.80 -0.21 5.90
CA GLY A 145 12.47 -0.44 5.35
C GLY A 145 11.61 -1.40 6.18
N LYS A 146 12.03 -1.73 7.40
CA LYS A 146 11.27 -2.59 8.31
C LYS A 146 10.22 -1.79 9.05
N ALA A 147 8.95 -2.18 8.92
CA ALA A 147 7.89 -1.61 9.73
C ALA A 147 8.08 -1.95 11.21
N TYR A 148 8.05 -0.96 12.08
CA TYR A 148 8.23 -1.18 13.53
C TYR A 148 7.04 -0.72 14.36
N GLN A 149 6.23 0.21 13.86
CA GLN A 149 5.12 0.82 14.59
C GLN A 149 3.99 1.17 13.63
N MET A 150 2.77 1.16 14.15
CA MET A 150 1.57 1.70 13.51
C MET A 150 0.79 2.58 14.47
N ASP A 151 0.32 3.72 13.98
CA ASP A 151 -0.63 4.58 14.66
C ASP A 151 -2.02 4.41 14.04
N PHE A 152 -3.02 4.24 14.90
CA PHE A 152 -4.43 4.09 14.54
C PHE A 152 -5.22 5.29 15.06
N TYR A 153 -5.81 6.03 14.14
CA TYR A 153 -6.70 7.15 14.42
C TYR A 153 -8.14 6.70 14.23
N ASN A 154 -8.94 6.73 15.30
CA ASN A 154 -10.34 6.36 15.27
C ASN A 154 -11.22 7.50 14.73
N GLU A 155 -12.49 7.19 14.46
CA GLU A 155 -13.48 8.20 14.10
C GLU A 155 -13.60 9.25 15.22
N GLY A 156 -13.60 10.52 14.84
CA GLY A 156 -13.64 11.66 15.77
C GLY A 156 -12.28 12.20 16.19
N GLU A 157 -11.18 11.52 15.86
CA GLU A 157 -9.82 12.05 16.07
C GLU A 157 -9.38 12.94 14.89
N ASP A 158 -8.44 13.84 15.14
CA ASP A 158 -7.94 14.74 14.10
C ASP A 158 -7.15 13.96 13.03
N ILE A 159 -7.73 13.83 11.87
CA ILE A 159 -7.14 13.23 10.66
C ILE A 159 -7.09 14.23 9.50
N GLY A 160 -7.23 15.51 9.77
CA GLY A 160 -7.36 16.57 8.77
C GLY A 160 -6.20 16.59 7.78
N GLN A 161 -4.96 16.41 8.25
CA GLN A 161 -3.77 16.32 7.40
C GLN A 161 -3.88 15.19 6.35
N PHE A 162 -4.31 14.01 6.77
CA PHE A 162 -4.43 12.86 5.85
C PHE A 162 -5.54 13.06 4.82
N LEU A 163 -6.66 13.66 5.22
CA LEU A 163 -7.76 13.99 4.29
C LEU A 163 -7.35 15.08 3.30
N PHE A 164 -6.59 16.07 3.74
CA PHE A 164 -6.01 17.08 2.86
C PHE A 164 -5.07 16.44 1.84
N LEU A 165 -4.13 15.60 2.28
CA LEU A 165 -3.20 14.88 1.40
C LEU A 165 -3.95 13.99 0.41
N ARG A 166 -4.95 13.22 0.85
CA ARG A 166 -5.81 12.43 -0.04
C ARG A 166 -6.41 13.29 -1.15
N LYS A 167 -7.02 14.42 -0.79
CA LYS A 167 -7.63 15.35 -1.76
C LYS A 167 -6.60 15.84 -2.78
N LYS A 168 -5.42 16.27 -2.31
CA LYS A 168 -4.35 16.77 -3.18
C LYS A 168 -3.79 15.71 -4.10
N LEU A 169 -3.56 14.50 -3.59
CA LEU A 169 -3.03 13.38 -4.37
C LEU A 169 -4.03 12.91 -5.44
N ILE A 170 -5.32 12.80 -5.13
CA ILE A 170 -6.35 12.46 -6.11
C ILE A 170 -6.43 13.49 -7.24
N GLN A 171 -6.18 14.77 -6.97
CA GLN A 171 -6.15 15.80 -8.01
C GLN A 171 -4.93 15.69 -8.95
N ARG A 172 -3.87 15.00 -8.55
CA ARG A 172 -2.61 14.85 -9.31
C ARG A 172 -2.52 13.55 -10.10
N VAL A 173 -3.33 12.55 -9.77
CA VAL A 173 -3.37 11.32 -10.56
C VAL A 173 -4.13 11.57 -11.86
N ARG A 174 -3.57 11.04 -12.97
CA ARG A 174 -4.17 11.22 -14.30
C ARG A 174 -4.83 9.93 -14.80
N LYS A 175 -4.09 8.84 -14.75
CA LYS A 175 -4.52 7.53 -15.26
C LYS A 175 -4.01 6.43 -14.33
N PRO A 176 -4.85 5.45 -13.97
CA PRO A 176 -4.38 4.27 -13.26
C PRO A 176 -3.41 3.45 -14.12
N LEU A 177 -2.59 2.66 -13.44
CA LEU A 177 -1.59 1.77 -14.03
C LEU A 177 -2.21 0.72 -14.96
#